data_8fe07f039870ee4b5b69b25dfd5bb21f
#
_entry.id   8fe07f039870ee4b5b69b25dfd5bb21f
#
_cell.length_a   1.000
_cell.length_b   1.000
_cell.length_c   1.000
_cell.angle_alpha   90.00
_cell.angle_beta   90.00
_cell.angle_gamma   90.00
#
_symmetry.space_group_name_H-M   'P 1'
#
loop_
_entity.id
_entity.type
_entity.pdbx_description
1 polymer ?
#
loop_
_entity_poly.entity_id
_entity_poly.type
_entity_poly.pdbx_seq_one_letter_code
_entity_poly.pdbx_strand_id
1 'polypeptide(L)'
;MKYLFKFIVLSAFSCGIIFILSTPGLADTEIPKAKLPVLTTSAGQSPDVNTVNIIMEEAGIKYDYCDVPSAGMLKTGVGLGGKKSGEGFHVEIHTDLNKYPKGAPYRSIIFAIGSSLKGMGASGLTIDDEVKRVKELIDYCKANKIFIIAVHVGGLSKRGASGGDNERMIDAVASFADYLVAAADSNKDGRFTTIANQEKIPFTEIKYALGLVEIVKKVFE
;
A
#
# COMPACT_ATOMS: atom_id res chain seq x y z
N MET A 1 -32.18 9.36 84.96
CA MET A 1 -31.36 10.07 83.98
C MET A 1 -31.02 9.08 82.87
N LYS A 2 -31.72 9.21 81.72
CA LYS A 2 -31.67 8.24 80.63
C LYS A 2 -30.74 8.84 79.56
N TYR A 3 -29.63 8.20 79.22
CA TYR A 3 -28.80 8.58 78.07
C TYR A 3 -29.18 7.72 76.88
N LEU A 4 -29.66 8.42 75.87
CA LEU A 4 -30.06 7.84 74.58
C LEU A 4 -28.87 7.85 73.64
N PHE A 5 -28.30 6.66 73.32
CA PHE A 5 -27.26 6.52 72.34
C PHE A 5 -27.88 6.44 70.91
N LYS A 6 -27.63 7.45 70.09
CA LYS A 6 -27.98 7.42 68.68
C LYS A 6 -26.86 6.72 67.91
N PHE A 7 -27.16 5.57 67.30
CA PHE A 7 -26.34 4.92 66.32
C PHE A 7 -26.50 5.62 64.97
N ILE A 8 -25.41 6.21 64.44
CA ILE A 8 -25.34 6.69 63.08
C ILE A 8 -24.79 5.54 62.21
N VAL A 9 -25.65 4.98 61.34
CA VAL A 9 -25.22 4.01 60.32
C VAL A 9 -24.69 4.80 59.12
N LEU A 10 -23.38 4.73 58.92
CA LEU A 10 -22.72 5.32 57.75
C LEU A 10 -22.74 4.27 56.63
N SER A 11 -23.64 4.40 55.66
CA SER A 11 -23.65 3.57 54.46
C SER A 11 -22.58 4.03 53.48
N ALA A 12 -21.52 3.27 53.36
CA ALA A 12 -20.52 3.51 52.31
C ALA A 12 -21.05 3.04 50.95
N PHE A 13 -21.40 4.03 50.11
CA PHE A 13 -21.76 3.77 48.71
C PHE A 13 -20.45 3.55 47.92
N SER A 14 -20.09 2.27 47.69
CA SER A 14 -18.98 1.89 46.85
C SER A 14 -19.39 2.08 45.39
N CYS A 15 -18.95 3.21 44.78
CA CYS A 15 -19.11 3.47 43.38
C CYS A 15 -18.04 2.65 42.61
N GLY A 16 -18.39 1.45 42.18
CA GLY A 16 -17.55 0.62 41.33
C GLY A 16 -17.43 1.26 39.96
N ILE A 17 -16.27 1.85 39.65
CA ILE A 17 -15.94 2.29 38.31
C ILE A 17 -15.67 1.04 37.46
N ILE A 18 -16.64 0.64 36.66
CA ILE A 18 -16.45 -0.40 35.64
C ILE A 18 -15.61 0.22 34.54
N PHE A 19 -14.32 -0.08 34.51
CA PHE A 19 -13.47 0.16 33.36
C PHE A 19 -13.91 -0.80 32.23
N ILE A 20 -14.74 -0.31 31.32
CA ILE A 20 -15.00 -1.00 30.06
C ILE A 20 -13.71 -0.88 29.26
N LEU A 21 -12.87 -1.91 29.29
CA LEU A 21 -11.80 -2.11 28.31
C LEU A 21 -12.48 -2.35 26.96
N SER A 22 -12.73 -1.28 26.21
CA SER A 22 -13.06 -1.40 24.79
C SER A 22 -11.79 -1.94 24.09
N THR A 23 -11.80 -3.23 23.77
CA THR A 23 -10.88 -3.76 22.77
C THR A 23 -11.09 -2.91 21.52
N PRO A 24 -10.05 -2.30 20.93
CA PRO A 24 -10.19 -1.70 19.62
C PRO A 24 -10.56 -2.84 18.66
N GLY A 25 -11.86 -2.97 18.35
CA GLY A 25 -12.28 -3.75 17.20
C GLY A 25 -11.52 -3.20 16.01
N LEU A 26 -10.98 -4.08 15.15
CA LEU A 26 -10.51 -3.72 13.83
C LEU A 26 -11.66 -2.91 13.19
N ALA A 27 -11.51 -1.59 13.17
CA ALA A 27 -12.43 -0.75 12.43
C ALA A 27 -12.35 -1.26 11.00
N ASP A 28 -13.50 -1.62 10.42
CA ASP A 28 -13.63 -1.90 9.00
C ASP A 28 -13.23 -0.59 8.31
N THR A 29 -11.93 -0.47 7.98
CA THR A 29 -11.39 0.77 7.43
C THR A 29 -12.03 0.93 6.06
N GLU A 30 -12.81 1.99 5.90
CA GLU A 30 -13.42 2.34 4.63
C GLU A 30 -12.35 2.33 3.53
N ILE A 31 -12.61 1.59 2.45
CA ILE A 31 -11.69 1.49 1.32
C ILE A 31 -11.67 2.86 0.64
N PRO A 32 -10.52 3.54 0.61
CA PRO A 32 -10.43 4.89 0.05
C PRO A 32 -10.62 4.85 -1.47
N LYS A 33 -11.14 5.94 -2.03
CA LYS A 33 -11.33 6.11 -3.46
C LYS A 33 -10.10 6.74 -4.10
N ALA A 34 -9.63 6.13 -5.16
CA ALA A 34 -8.57 6.64 -6.03
C ALA A 34 -9.13 7.03 -7.41
N LYS A 35 -8.32 7.67 -8.22
CA LYS A 35 -8.74 8.16 -9.53
C LYS A 35 -7.86 7.58 -10.63
N LEU A 36 -8.46 7.33 -11.79
CA LEU A 36 -7.75 7.00 -13.02
C LEU A 36 -7.25 8.30 -13.72
N PRO A 37 -6.22 8.22 -14.55
CA PRO A 37 -5.46 7.03 -14.93
C PRO A 37 -4.45 6.61 -13.86
N VAL A 38 -4.11 5.31 -13.84
CA VAL A 38 -3.21 4.69 -12.88
C VAL A 38 -1.99 4.08 -13.55
N LEU A 39 -0.83 4.21 -12.90
CA LEU A 39 0.39 3.50 -13.25
C LEU A 39 0.61 2.36 -12.24
N THR A 40 0.98 1.17 -12.71
CA THR A 40 1.48 0.08 -11.88
C THR A 40 3.01 -0.02 -12.02
N THR A 41 3.69 -0.29 -10.92
CA THR A 41 5.14 -0.48 -10.90
C THR A 41 5.56 -1.45 -9.80
N SER A 42 6.77 -2.00 -9.93
CA SER A 42 7.41 -2.77 -8.87
C SER A 42 8.18 -1.85 -7.91
N ALA A 43 8.22 -2.23 -6.64
CA ALA A 43 9.18 -1.74 -5.67
C ALA A 43 10.04 -2.92 -5.20
N GLY A 44 11.24 -3.06 -5.80
CA GLY A 44 12.19 -4.15 -5.59
C GLY A 44 12.30 -5.14 -6.75
N GLN A 45 11.73 -4.81 -7.90
CA GLN A 45 11.81 -5.59 -9.14
C GLN A 45 11.31 -7.04 -9.00
N SER A 46 10.32 -7.24 -8.13
CA SER A 46 9.66 -8.53 -7.93
C SER A 46 8.64 -8.82 -9.03
N PRO A 47 8.50 -10.09 -9.45
CA PRO A 47 7.43 -10.52 -10.34
C PRO A 47 6.02 -10.36 -9.73
N ASP A 48 5.90 -9.99 -8.46
CA ASP A 48 4.60 -9.74 -7.81
C ASP A 48 3.80 -8.64 -8.51
N VAL A 49 4.48 -7.72 -9.22
CA VAL A 49 3.81 -6.71 -10.04
C VAL A 49 2.99 -7.34 -11.17
N ASN A 50 3.42 -8.48 -11.74
CA ASN A 50 2.66 -9.21 -12.74
C ASN A 50 1.34 -9.75 -12.15
N THR A 51 1.38 -10.20 -10.88
CA THR A 51 0.16 -10.60 -10.16
C THR A 51 -0.78 -9.42 -10.01
N VAL A 52 -0.27 -8.24 -9.65
CA VAL A 52 -1.08 -7.00 -9.56
C VAL A 52 -1.67 -6.65 -10.93
N ASN A 53 -0.89 -6.71 -12.01
CA ASN A 53 -1.35 -6.40 -13.36
C ASN A 53 -2.47 -7.35 -13.82
N ILE A 54 -2.33 -8.66 -13.61
CA ILE A 54 -3.39 -9.65 -13.89
C ILE A 54 -4.67 -9.33 -13.10
N ILE A 55 -4.52 -8.94 -11.83
CA ILE A 55 -5.65 -8.54 -10.98
C ILE A 55 -6.34 -7.28 -11.51
N MET A 56 -5.58 -6.29 -11.99
CA MET A 56 -6.14 -5.09 -12.63
C MET A 56 -6.95 -5.44 -13.88
N GLU A 57 -6.44 -6.36 -14.71
CA GLU A 57 -7.14 -6.86 -15.89
C GLU A 57 -8.44 -7.60 -15.52
N GLU A 58 -8.39 -8.49 -14.54
CA GLU A 58 -9.55 -9.22 -14.03
C GLU A 58 -10.61 -8.29 -13.43
N ALA A 59 -10.16 -7.22 -12.78
CA ALA A 59 -11.05 -6.18 -12.26
C ALA A 59 -11.64 -5.28 -13.35
N GLY A 60 -11.14 -5.36 -14.59
CA GLY A 60 -11.52 -4.48 -15.69
C GLY A 60 -10.96 -3.05 -15.59
N ILE A 61 -9.96 -2.85 -14.75
CA ILE A 61 -9.32 -1.55 -14.56
C ILE A 61 -8.17 -1.38 -15.55
N LYS A 62 -8.22 -0.35 -16.38
CA LYS A 62 -7.18 -0.02 -17.34
C LYS A 62 -6.04 0.75 -16.66
N TYR A 63 -4.80 0.40 -16.98
CA TYR A 63 -3.58 0.93 -16.36
C TYR A 63 -2.47 1.06 -17.39
N ASP A 64 -1.44 1.82 -17.09
CA ASP A 64 -0.13 1.70 -17.73
C ASP A 64 0.81 0.96 -16.76
N TYR A 65 1.74 0.21 -17.29
CA TYR A 65 2.76 -0.49 -16.51
C TYR A 65 4.16 -0.04 -16.93
N CYS A 66 5.01 0.16 -15.95
CA CYS A 66 6.45 0.28 -16.13
C CYS A 66 7.18 -0.34 -14.93
N ASP A 67 8.15 -1.20 -15.20
CA ASP A 67 8.93 -1.86 -14.14
C ASP A 67 9.90 -0.88 -13.46
N VAL A 68 10.55 0.01 -14.22
CA VAL A 68 11.55 0.99 -13.75
C VAL A 68 11.16 2.43 -14.15
N PRO A 69 9.99 2.94 -13.76
CA PRO A 69 9.67 4.33 -14.07
C PRO A 69 10.56 5.29 -13.27
N SER A 70 10.91 6.41 -13.89
CA SER A 70 11.50 7.56 -13.21
C SER A 70 10.44 8.64 -12.93
N ALA A 71 10.72 9.57 -12.03
CA ALA A 71 9.87 10.75 -11.82
C ALA A 71 9.68 11.58 -13.10
N GLY A 72 10.72 11.65 -13.94
CA GLY A 72 10.63 12.28 -15.26
C GLY A 72 9.62 11.60 -16.19
N MET A 73 9.53 10.27 -16.14
CA MET A 73 8.54 9.51 -16.92
C MET A 73 7.12 9.72 -16.38
N LEU A 74 6.93 9.72 -15.07
CA LEU A 74 5.64 10.06 -14.47
C LEU A 74 5.16 11.45 -14.92
N LYS A 75 6.06 12.41 -14.99
CA LYS A 75 5.77 13.76 -15.44
C LYS A 75 5.26 13.81 -16.89
N THR A 76 5.66 12.88 -17.75
CA THR A 76 5.14 12.79 -19.12
C THR A 76 3.72 12.28 -19.21
N GLY A 77 3.16 11.72 -18.12
CA GLY A 77 1.79 11.22 -18.04
C GLY A 77 1.55 9.94 -18.83
N VAL A 78 0.27 9.68 -19.12
CA VAL A 78 -0.21 8.48 -19.83
C VAL A 78 0.60 8.24 -21.10
N GLY A 79 1.00 6.98 -21.29
CA GLY A 79 1.87 6.58 -22.39
C GLY A 79 3.36 6.84 -22.14
N LEU A 80 3.73 7.31 -20.95
CA LEU A 80 5.11 7.43 -20.45
C LEU A 80 6.09 8.08 -21.45
N GLY A 81 5.61 9.14 -22.15
CA GLY A 81 6.40 9.88 -23.14
C GLY A 81 6.75 9.07 -24.39
N GLY A 82 5.99 8.00 -24.68
CA GLY A 82 6.25 7.13 -25.83
C GLY A 82 7.43 6.18 -25.62
N LYS A 83 7.89 5.99 -24.38
CA LYS A 83 8.91 4.99 -24.05
C LYS A 83 8.44 3.61 -24.49
N LYS A 84 9.38 2.80 -24.97
CA LYS A 84 9.15 1.42 -25.38
C LYS A 84 10.02 0.49 -24.53
N SER A 85 9.56 -0.74 -24.35
CA SER A 85 10.38 -1.78 -23.71
C SER A 85 11.70 -1.98 -24.43
N GLY A 86 12.75 -2.27 -23.66
CA GLY A 86 14.10 -2.52 -24.14
C GLY A 86 14.87 -3.31 -23.10
N GLU A 87 16.18 -3.40 -23.26
CA GLU A 87 17.04 -4.10 -22.29
C GLU A 87 16.93 -3.43 -20.90
N GLY A 88 16.60 -4.22 -19.88
CA GLY A 88 16.46 -3.75 -18.50
C GLY A 88 15.26 -2.83 -18.22
N PHE A 89 14.32 -2.76 -19.17
CA PHE A 89 13.20 -1.83 -19.08
C PHE A 89 11.95 -2.37 -19.78
N HIS A 90 10.83 -2.45 -19.08
CA HIS A 90 9.57 -2.95 -19.63
C HIS A 90 8.42 -1.96 -19.43
N VAL A 91 7.65 -1.73 -20.51
CA VAL A 91 6.50 -0.82 -20.54
C VAL A 91 5.34 -1.46 -21.27
N GLU A 92 4.16 -1.33 -20.71
CA GLU A 92 2.89 -1.69 -21.32
C GLU A 92 1.89 -0.54 -21.16
N ILE A 93 1.14 -0.23 -22.20
CA ILE A 93 0.15 0.85 -22.22
C ILE A 93 -1.23 0.23 -22.45
N HIS A 94 -2.01 0.14 -21.37
CA HIS A 94 -3.37 -0.42 -21.37
C HIS A 94 -4.44 0.65 -21.08
N THR A 95 -4.02 1.88 -20.74
CA THR A 95 -4.93 3.00 -20.48
C THR A 95 -5.80 3.27 -21.70
N ASP A 96 -7.10 3.51 -21.51
CA ASP A 96 -8.00 3.94 -22.57
C ASP A 96 -7.63 5.35 -23.04
N LEU A 97 -6.94 5.44 -24.19
CA LEU A 97 -6.44 6.70 -24.74
C LEU A 97 -7.56 7.63 -25.24
N ASN A 98 -8.78 7.12 -25.47
CA ASN A 98 -9.93 7.96 -25.81
C ASN A 98 -10.43 8.72 -24.58
N LYS A 99 -10.36 8.08 -23.41
CA LYS A 99 -10.77 8.67 -22.14
C LYS A 99 -9.64 9.48 -21.49
N TYR A 100 -8.42 8.99 -21.58
CA TYR A 100 -7.22 9.61 -21.03
C TYR A 100 -6.15 9.70 -22.11
N PRO A 101 -6.06 10.81 -22.85
CA PRO A 101 -5.11 10.95 -23.95
C PRO A 101 -3.66 10.89 -23.47
N LYS A 102 -2.74 10.57 -24.39
CA LYS A 102 -1.30 10.58 -24.10
C LYS A 102 -0.91 11.93 -23.46
N GLY A 103 -0.11 11.86 -22.41
CA GLY A 103 0.29 13.03 -21.63
C GLY A 103 -0.69 13.44 -20.53
N ALA A 104 -1.90 12.83 -20.43
CA ALA A 104 -2.78 13.06 -19.31
C ALA A 104 -2.06 12.67 -17.99
N PRO A 105 -2.11 13.49 -16.93
CA PRO A 105 -1.39 13.20 -15.70
C PRO A 105 -1.97 11.97 -15.00
N TYR A 106 -1.11 11.06 -14.54
CA TYR A 106 -1.54 9.99 -13.65
C TYR A 106 -2.15 10.57 -12.39
N ARG A 107 -3.21 9.93 -11.91
CA ARG A 107 -3.92 10.33 -10.69
C ARG A 107 -3.64 9.37 -9.54
N SER A 108 -3.16 8.17 -9.88
CA SER A 108 -2.81 7.14 -8.91
C SER A 108 -1.60 6.35 -9.39
N ILE A 109 -0.90 5.75 -8.44
CA ILE A 109 0.18 4.79 -8.68
C ILE A 109 0.00 3.59 -7.75
N ILE A 110 0.24 2.38 -8.26
CA ILE A 110 0.26 1.16 -7.46
C ILE A 110 1.70 0.64 -7.42
N PHE A 111 2.27 0.54 -6.21
CA PHE A 111 3.53 -0.13 -5.97
C PHE A 111 3.28 -1.57 -5.52
N ALA A 112 3.69 -2.55 -6.33
CA ALA A 112 3.81 -3.94 -5.91
C ALA A 112 5.13 -4.11 -5.15
N ILE A 113 5.04 -4.31 -3.83
CA ILE A 113 6.21 -4.38 -2.96
C ILE A 113 6.75 -5.82 -2.92
N GLY A 114 8.04 -5.95 -3.16
CA GLY A 114 8.77 -7.22 -3.04
C GLY A 114 10.11 -7.13 -3.75
N SER A 115 11.16 -7.72 -3.17
CA SER A 115 12.49 -7.70 -3.74
C SER A 115 12.79 -8.94 -4.59
N SER A 116 13.52 -8.75 -5.68
CA SER A 116 14.08 -9.82 -6.50
C SER A 116 15.47 -9.44 -6.98
N LEU A 117 16.50 -10.11 -6.46
CA LEU A 117 17.89 -9.92 -6.91
C LEU A 117 18.04 -10.17 -8.41
N LYS A 118 17.34 -11.20 -8.95
CA LYS A 118 17.35 -11.47 -10.39
C LYS A 118 16.69 -10.34 -11.18
N GLY A 119 15.56 -9.82 -10.71
CA GLY A 119 14.87 -8.70 -11.35
C GLY A 119 15.72 -7.43 -11.34
N MET A 120 16.26 -7.06 -10.19
CA MET A 120 17.16 -5.90 -10.08
C MET A 120 18.40 -6.05 -10.97
N GLY A 121 19.03 -7.22 -10.99
CA GLY A 121 20.18 -7.49 -11.87
C GLY A 121 19.83 -7.37 -13.35
N ALA A 122 18.65 -7.86 -13.76
CA ALA A 122 18.17 -7.72 -15.14
C ALA A 122 17.91 -6.27 -15.53
N SER A 123 17.53 -5.42 -14.57
CA SER A 123 17.32 -3.98 -14.77
C SER A 123 18.57 -3.14 -14.53
N GLY A 124 19.72 -3.77 -14.24
CA GLY A 124 20.96 -3.07 -13.93
C GLY A 124 20.95 -2.27 -12.64
N LEU A 125 20.09 -2.65 -11.67
CA LEU A 125 19.88 -1.95 -10.41
C LEU A 125 20.47 -2.73 -9.23
N THR A 126 21.02 -2.01 -8.28
CA THR A 126 21.24 -2.51 -6.92
C THR A 126 20.03 -2.21 -6.05
N ILE A 127 19.98 -2.80 -4.85
CA ILE A 127 18.91 -2.47 -3.88
C ILE A 127 18.96 -1.01 -3.46
N ASP A 128 20.12 -0.38 -3.39
CA ASP A 128 20.27 1.03 -3.06
C ASP A 128 19.74 1.94 -4.18
N ASP A 129 20.01 1.60 -5.44
CA ASP A 129 19.46 2.29 -6.60
C ASP A 129 17.92 2.20 -6.60
N GLU A 130 17.40 1.01 -6.31
CA GLU A 130 15.95 0.77 -6.27
C GLU A 130 15.27 1.53 -5.14
N VAL A 131 15.83 1.55 -3.93
CA VAL A 131 15.35 2.37 -2.82
C VAL A 131 15.33 3.85 -3.20
N LYS A 132 16.40 4.34 -3.83
CA LYS A 132 16.51 5.72 -4.28
C LYS A 132 15.43 6.04 -5.32
N ARG A 133 15.30 5.20 -6.36
CA ARG A 133 14.29 5.37 -7.42
C ARG A 133 12.87 5.44 -6.84
N VAL A 134 12.52 4.51 -5.96
CA VAL A 134 11.20 4.44 -5.34
C VAL A 134 10.92 5.69 -4.51
N LYS A 135 11.90 6.16 -3.72
CA LYS A 135 11.75 7.41 -2.94
C LYS A 135 11.52 8.62 -3.85
N GLU A 136 12.28 8.76 -4.94
CA GLU A 136 12.10 9.85 -5.90
C GLU A 136 10.70 9.83 -6.54
N LEU A 137 10.15 8.62 -6.83
CA LEU A 137 8.78 8.46 -7.32
C LEU A 137 7.75 8.88 -6.27
N ILE A 138 7.92 8.47 -5.02
CA ILE A 138 7.05 8.83 -3.91
C ILE A 138 7.03 10.34 -3.69
N ASP A 139 8.21 10.97 -3.66
CA ASP A 139 8.34 12.41 -3.51
C ASP A 139 7.61 13.16 -4.64
N TYR A 140 7.78 12.70 -5.88
CA TYR A 140 7.05 13.24 -7.01
C TYR A 140 5.52 13.05 -6.86
N CYS A 141 5.07 11.86 -6.46
CA CYS A 141 3.65 11.57 -6.25
C CYS A 141 3.04 12.48 -5.18
N LYS A 142 3.72 12.63 -4.03
CA LYS A 142 3.26 13.50 -2.94
C LYS A 142 3.18 14.95 -3.38
N ALA A 143 4.22 15.47 -4.07
CA ALA A 143 4.25 16.84 -4.59
C ALA A 143 3.14 17.13 -5.60
N ASN A 144 2.69 16.11 -6.36
CA ASN A 144 1.68 16.24 -7.41
C ASN A 144 0.31 15.68 -7.02
N LYS A 145 0.10 15.27 -5.77
CA LYS A 145 -1.14 14.71 -5.24
C LYS A 145 -1.62 13.47 -6.03
N ILE A 146 -0.67 12.64 -6.45
CA ILE A 146 -0.91 11.33 -7.06
C ILE A 146 -1.13 10.35 -5.91
N PHE A 147 -2.29 9.66 -5.90
CA PHE A 147 -2.67 8.74 -4.84
C PHE A 147 -1.81 7.48 -4.88
N ILE A 148 -1.15 7.16 -3.77
CA ILE A 148 -0.20 6.04 -3.67
C ILE A 148 -0.89 4.84 -3.03
N ILE A 149 -0.97 3.74 -3.76
CA ILE A 149 -1.44 2.44 -3.27
C ILE A 149 -0.23 1.51 -3.14
N ALA A 150 0.00 1.00 -1.95
CA ALA A 150 1.06 0.03 -1.67
C ALA A 150 0.44 -1.37 -1.51
N VAL A 151 0.93 -2.34 -2.27
CA VAL A 151 0.38 -3.70 -2.30
C VAL A 151 1.48 -4.71 -2.04
N HIS A 152 1.29 -5.60 -1.04
CA HIS A 152 2.20 -6.69 -0.75
C HIS A 152 1.46 -8.04 -0.85
N VAL A 153 1.56 -8.69 -2.01
CA VAL A 153 0.84 -9.96 -2.32
C VAL A 153 1.76 -11.18 -2.37
N GLY A 154 3.07 -10.99 -2.29
CA GLY A 154 4.06 -12.06 -2.40
C GLY A 154 4.16 -13.00 -1.19
N GLY A 155 3.41 -12.74 -0.13
CA GLY A 155 3.36 -13.56 1.07
C GLY A 155 4.71 -13.62 1.82
N LEU A 156 4.89 -14.67 2.62
CA LEU A 156 6.12 -14.88 3.40
C LEU A 156 7.38 -14.94 2.54
N SER A 157 7.28 -15.33 1.26
CA SER A 157 8.43 -15.39 0.34
C SER A 157 9.03 -14.01 0.04
N LYS A 158 8.28 -12.95 0.30
CA LYS A 158 8.67 -11.54 0.15
C LYS A 158 8.83 -10.82 1.48
N ARG A 159 9.05 -11.57 2.54
CA ARG A 159 9.43 -11.10 3.87
C ARG A 159 10.84 -11.60 4.19
N GLY A 160 11.48 -11.04 5.19
CA GLY A 160 12.84 -11.43 5.56
C GLY A 160 13.27 -10.87 6.90
N ALA A 161 14.57 -10.95 7.18
CA ALA A 161 15.13 -10.31 8.36
C ALA A 161 15.11 -8.79 8.23
N SER A 162 15.01 -8.10 9.35
CA SER A 162 15.10 -6.63 9.40
C SER A 162 16.38 -6.15 8.69
N GLY A 163 16.23 -5.14 7.82
CA GLY A 163 17.31 -4.62 6.99
C GLY A 163 17.64 -5.45 5.73
N GLY A 164 17.01 -6.62 5.55
CA GLY A 164 17.08 -7.35 4.28
C GLY A 164 16.32 -6.65 3.15
N ASP A 165 16.61 -7.01 1.91
CA ASP A 165 16.13 -6.30 0.72
C ASP A 165 14.59 -6.18 0.66
N ASN A 166 13.85 -7.25 1.01
CA ASN A 166 12.39 -7.21 1.08
C ASN A 166 11.90 -6.19 2.12
N GLU A 167 12.48 -6.20 3.32
CA GLU A 167 12.08 -5.30 4.41
C GLU A 167 12.45 -3.85 4.09
N ARG A 168 13.60 -3.61 3.43
CA ARG A 168 13.99 -2.29 2.93
C ARG A 168 12.99 -1.73 1.91
N MET A 169 12.43 -2.59 1.04
CA MET A 169 11.38 -2.17 0.09
C MET A 169 10.07 -1.87 0.80
N ILE A 170 9.69 -2.65 1.83
CA ILE A 170 8.53 -2.35 2.66
C ILE A 170 8.70 -0.98 3.33
N ASP A 171 9.87 -0.72 3.94
CA ASP A 171 10.18 0.56 4.60
C ASP A 171 10.17 1.73 3.63
N ALA A 172 10.61 1.51 2.39
CA ALA A 172 10.68 2.56 1.38
C ALA A 172 9.30 3.01 0.86
N VAL A 173 8.26 2.15 0.96
CA VAL A 173 6.95 2.40 0.34
C VAL A 173 5.81 2.47 1.35
N ALA A 174 5.71 1.49 2.26
CA ALA A 174 4.49 1.26 3.03
C ALA A 174 4.11 2.47 3.91
N SER A 175 5.10 3.11 4.53
CA SER A 175 4.87 4.29 5.41
C SER A 175 4.47 5.56 4.65
N PHE A 176 4.56 5.55 3.34
CA PHE A 176 4.23 6.71 2.49
C PHE A 176 2.96 6.52 1.66
N ALA A 177 2.34 5.35 1.75
CA ALA A 177 1.13 5.05 1.00
C ALA A 177 -0.07 5.87 1.51
N ASP A 178 -1.01 6.15 0.61
CA ASP A 178 -2.32 6.67 0.96
C ASP A 178 -3.32 5.53 1.21
N TYR A 179 -2.98 4.33 0.74
CA TYR A 179 -3.69 3.08 1.01
C TYR A 179 -2.73 1.88 0.98
N LEU A 180 -2.85 1.01 1.96
CA LEU A 180 -2.01 -0.17 2.11
C LEU A 180 -2.85 -1.45 2.05
N VAL A 181 -2.42 -2.42 1.22
CA VAL A 181 -3.04 -3.74 1.12
C VAL A 181 -1.97 -4.81 1.27
N ALA A 182 -2.18 -5.78 2.13
CA ALA A 182 -1.25 -6.90 2.28
C ALA A 182 -1.98 -8.24 2.38
N ALA A 183 -1.35 -9.30 1.85
CA ALA A 183 -1.81 -10.66 2.07
C ALA A 183 -1.61 -11.05 3.55
N ALA A 184 -2.54 -11.81 4.13
CA ALA A 184 -2.53 -12.17 5.54
C ALA A 184 -1.26 -12.93 5.98
N ASP A 185 -0.70 -13.77 5.10
CA ASP A 185 0.54 -14.48 5.38
C ASP A 185 1.79 -13.56 5.37
N SER A 186 1.71 -12.42 4.66
CA SER A 186 2.72 -11.37 4.72
C SER A 186 2.70 -10.59 6.02
N ASN A 187 1.55 -10.55 6.71
CA ASN A 187 1.31 -9.71 7.90
C ASN A 187 1.24 -10.52 9.21
N LYS A 188 1.72 -11.76 9.23
CA LYS A 188 1.66 -12.63 10.42
C LYS A 188 2.34 -12.06 11.66
N ASP A 189 3.34 -11.22 11.48
CA ASP A 189 4.04 -10.50 12.55
C ASP A 189 3.40 -9.14 12.89
N GLY A 190 2.31 -8.78 12.21
CA GLY A 190 1.59 -7.51 12.40
C GLY A 190 2.33 -6.27 11.91
N ARG A 191 3.40 -6.42 11.10
CA ARG A 191 4.21 -5.28 10.64
C ARG A 191 3.39 -4.28 9.82
N PHE A 192 2.62 -4.74 8.84
CA PHE A 192 1.78 -3.84 8.03
C PHE A 192 0.69 -3.17 8.85
N THR A 193 0.09 -3.89 9.78
CA THR A 193 -0.86 -3.34 10.76
C THR A 193 -0.19 -2.25 11.62
N THR A 194 1.04 -2.49 12.07
CA THR A 194 1.80 -1.53 12.86
C THR A 194 2.10 -0.25 12.07
N ILE A 195 2.60 -0.38 10.84
CA ILE A 195 2.86 0.77 9.94
C ILE A 195 1.56 1.55 9.71
N ALA A 196 0.48 0.87 9.34
CA ALA A 196 -0.81 1.51 9.06
C ALA A 196 -1.33 2.31 10.26
N ASN A 197 -1.23 1.76 11.47
CA ASN A 197 -1.65 2.44 12.68
C ASN A 197 -0.77 3.66 13.03
N GLN A 198 0.55 3.54 12.88
CA GLN A 198 1.50 4.62 13.18
C GLN A 198 1.33 5.80 12.21
N GLU A 199 1.19 5.51 10.94
CA GLU A 199 1.08 6.51 9.87
C GLU A 199 -0.39 6.91 9.58
N LYS A 200 -1.36 6.27 10.25
CA LYS A 200 -2.80 6.48 10.05
C LYS A 200 -3.24 6.23 8.61
N ILE A 201 -2.67 5.20 7.99
CA ILE A 201 -2.96 4.78 6.62
C ILE A 201 -4.12 3.78 6.65
N PRO A 202 -5.18 3.96 5.85
CA PRO A 202 -6.19 2.92 5.64
C PRO A 202 -5.51 1.62 5.19
N PHE A 203 -5.84 0.51 5.86
CA PHE A 203 -5.20 -0.79 5.61
C PHE A 203 -6.26 -1.87 5.43
N THR A 204 -6.07 -2.71 4.40
CA THR A 204 -6.86 -3.92 4.20
C THR A 204 -5.97 -5.15 4.14
N GLU A 205 -6.23 -6.10 5.02
CA GLU A 205 -5.64 -7.42 4.94
C GLU A 205 -6.52 -8.32 4.07
N ILE A 206 -5.93 -8.92 3.03
CA ILE A 206 -6.60 -9.85 2.14
C ILE A 206 -6.12 -11.28 2.41
N LYS A 207 -7.03 -12.25 2.36
CA LYS A 207 -6.69 -13.64 2.64
C LYS A 207 -5.70 -14.23 1.61
N TYR A 208 -5.90 -13.90 0.34
CA TYR A 208 -5.09 -14.32 -0.80
C TYR A 208 -4.98 -13.19 -1.81
N ALA A 209 -3.98 -13.23 -2.68
CA ALA A 209 -3.75 -12.21 -3.72
C ALA A 209 -5.01 -11.89 -4.56
N LEU A 210 -5.82 -12.92 -4.92
CA LEU A 210 -7.07 -12.74 -5.65
C LEU A 210 -8.10 -11.86 -4.93
N GLY A 211 -8.04 -11.76 -3.60
CA GLY A 211 -8.88 -10.83 -2.85
C GLY A 211 -8.67 -9.36 -3.23
N LEU A 212 -7.53 -9.04 -3.86
CA LEU A 212 -7.25 -7.70 -4.36
C LEU A 212 -8.18 -7.28 -5.51
N VAL A 213 -8.78 -8.22 -6.27
CA VAL A 213 -9.73 -7.91 -7.37
C VAL A 213 -10.88 -7.05 -6.86
N GLU A 214 -11.53 -7.48 -5.78
CA GLU A 214 -12.66 -6.73 -5.20
C GLU A 214 -12.22 -5.40 -4.56
N ILE A 215 -10.98 -5.36 -4.03
CA ILE A 215 -10.42 -4.14 -3.47
C ILE A 215 -10.19 -3.10 -4.57
N VAL A 216 -9.52 -3.46 -5.68
CA VAL A 216 -9.24 -2.49 -6.76
C VAL A 216 -10.52 -2.02 -7.46
N LYS A 217 -11.56 -2.88 -7.60
CA LYS A 217 -12.87 -2.45 -8.07
C LYS A 217 -13.41 -1.34 -7.17
N LYS A 218 -13.44 -1.56 -5.86
CA LYS A 218 -13.95 -0.58 -4.90
C LYS A 218 -13.13 0.71 -4.86
N VAL A 219 -11.81 0.62 -5.03
CA VAL A 219 -10.90 1.78 -5.04
C VAL A 219 -11.15 2.67 -6.24
N PHE A 220 -11.45 2.11 -7.43
CA PHE A 220 -11.57 2.85 -8.70
C PHE A 220 -13.01 3.04 -9.21
N GLU A 221 -14.00 2.64 -8.42
CA GLU A 221 -15.40 3.03 -8.63
C GLU A 221 -15.56 4.56 -8.32
#